data_e3176bb4dccd5801c8a26fc72c157e82
#
_entry.id   e3176bb4dccd5801c8a26fc72c157e82
#
_cell.length_a   1.000
_cell.length_b   1.000
_cell.length_c   1.000
_cell.angle_alpha   90.00
_cell.angle_beta   90.00
_cell.angle_gamma   90.00
#
_symmetry.space_group_name_H-M   'P 1'
#
loop_
_entity.id
_entity.type
_entity.pdbx_description
1 polymer ?
#
loop_
_entity_poly.entity_id
_entity_poly.type
_entity_poly.pdbx_seq_one_letter_code
_entity_poly.pdbx_strand_id
1 'polypeptide(L)'
;VRRSYGRTQGFRVVFGGLAGLLCLLLSAAALAGTAQVGRDVLLLGAATAEQTPQRPCPPEVLAQHQQVLSIPAPAAGWSGAPQAVDVFGVLTGEVRISHGDRQICGNMHDARTRDSRFRAGVGMVVVPKAGEREPIVVSWSAPVKPRWIPTVRLGAPSPVQQNDTARLLVRAACIAVAIALALSALMGYVTARDRTFIYYVAICLVFVLWQAVLGGLSGYPEPWLPVHARASWWLVALSAFALALLLPILWRLNGGARLWPGSYTGQRWVLWGLVLAGACVPWMGVGGLARMAAALELLFVLGCVVCLAVGLWALLKRDGYALAGLLALAPWWILIIADAVHANWLISYRIEALQLSATWLLMMAAYALNLRLGRLRQQRDEMRQLADTDALTGLPNRRHGLHLLARHLARAGADQQPLAIGFLDIDLFKDINDRFGHEVGDQVLVAVARGLRSAVRVQDDVIRMGGEEFLVLLPGASHGAALARLENVRLQMAAVAPPLGIAGLSVTVSIGLAVLRPGRDDLAGLLRRADHAMYRAKRAGRDQVCDGEQPLVADDPLIV
;
A
#
# COMPACT_ATOMS: atom_id res chain seq x y z
N VAL A 1 21.68 19.55 2.35
CA VAL A 1 20.52 20.45 2.47
C VAL A 1 19.44 20.15 1.40
N ARG A 2 19.78 19.65 0.20
CA ARG A 2 18.77 19.30 -0.85
C ARG A 2 17.97 18.02 -0.60
N ARG A 3 18.36 17.13 0.32
CA ARG A 3 17.67 15.85 0.61
C ARG A 3 16.42 15.96 1.52
N SER A 4 16.19 17.08 2.20
CA SER A 4 15.03 17.24 3.10
C SER A 4 13.77 17.77 2.38
N TYR A 5 13.91 18.45 1.26
CA TYR A 5 12.79 19.12 0.58
C TYR A 5 11.83 18.14 -0.17
N GLY A 6 12.34 17.03 -0.71
CA GLY A 6 11.52 16.04 -1.41
C GLY A 6 10.62 15.19 -0.49
N ARG A 7 11.01 15.04 0.80
CA ARG A 7 10.25 14.25 1.79
C ARG A 7 8.99 14.96 2.32
N THR A 8 9.04 16.29 2.41
CA THR A 8 7.91 17.09 2.91
C THR A 8 6.84 17.32 1.85
N GLN A 9 7.17 17.31 0.56
CA GLN A 9 6.19 17.46 -0.52
C GLN A 9 5.34 16.19 -0.71
N GLY A 10 5.94 15.00 -0.71
CA GLY A 10 5.20 13.73 -0.79
C GLY A 10 4.22 13.54 0.38
N PHE A 11 4.62 13.94 1.59
CA PHE A 11 3.79 13.90 2.77
C PHE A 11 2.60 14.88 2.67
N ARG A 12 2.83 16.10 2.18
CA ARG A 12 1.78 17.12 2.00
C ARG A 12 0.74 16.73 0.94
N VAL A 13 1.14 16.10 -0.17
CA VAL A 13 0.23 15.68 -1.24
C VAL A 13 -0.64 14.51 -0.80
N VAL A 14 -0.07 13.50 -0.14
CA VAL A 14 -0.83 12.34 0.34
C VAL A 14 -1.72 12.72 1.53
N PHE A 15 -1.22 13.54 2.46
CA PHE A 15 -1.99 14.00 3.62
C PHE A 15 -3.08 15.00 3.22
N GLY A 16 -2.82 15.89 2.26
CA GLY A 16 -3.82 16.79 1.68
C GLY A 16 -4.93 16.02 0.96
N GLY A 17 -4.60 14.98 0.21
CA GLY A 17 -5.58 14.09 -0.43
C GLY A 17 -6.40 13.27 0.56
N LEU A 18 -5.76 12.71 1.60
CA LEU A 18 -6.43 11.95 2.65
C LEU A 18 -7.30 12.83 3.56
N ALA A 19 -6.80 14.00 3.95
CA ALA A 19 -7.57 14.98 4.71
C ALA A 19 -8.74 15.52 3.87
N GLY A 20 -8.55 15.76 2.57
CA GLY A 20 -9.59 16.15 1.64
C GLY A 20 -10.68 15.08 1.49
N LEU A 21 -10.30 13.79 1.39
CA LEU A 21 -11.24 12.67 1.33
C LEU A 21 -12.02 12.51 2.65
N LEU A 22 -11.35 12.66 3.79
CA LEU A 22 -11.98 12.62 5.11
C LEU A 22 -12.90 13.81 5.32
N CYS A 23 -12.50 15.02 4.90
CA CYS A 23 -13.35 16.20 4.90
C CYS A 23 -14.55 16.07 3.95
N LEU A 24 -14.38 15.46 2.77
CA LEU A 24 -15.48 15.15 1.85
C LEU A 24 -16.45 14.13 2.44
N LEU A 25 -15.95 13.09 3.11
CA LEU A 25 -16.79 12.10 3.79
C LEU A 25 -17.51 12.69 5.01
N LEU A 26 -16.84 13.53 5.78
CA LEU A 26 -17.44 14.23 6.92
C LEU A 26 -18.40 15.34 6.48
N SER A 27 -18.09 16.07 5.40
CA SER A 27 -19.00 17.08 4.84
C SER A 27 -20.22 16.46 4.15
N ALA A 28 -20.08 15.28 3.50
CA ALA A 28 -21.22 14.53 3.00
C ALA A 28 -22.15 14.06 4.14
N ALA A 29 -21.57 13.65 5.28
CA ALA A 29 -22.34 13.31 6.48
C ALA A 29 -22.96 14.55 7.16
N ALA A 30 -22.30 15.71 7.12
CA ALA A 30 -22.81 16.97 7.68
C ALA A 30 -23.86 17.63 6.76
N LEU A 31 -23.68 17.58 5.44
CA LEU A 31 -24.65 18.07 4.45
C LEU A 31 -25.96 17.27 4.46
N ALA A 32 -25.91 15.99 4.80
CA ALA A 32 -27.11 15.18 5.03
C ALA A 32 -27.95 15.66 6.25
N GLY A 33 -27.36 16.46 7.13
CA GLY A 33 -28.03 17.00 8.34
C GLY A 33 -28.67 18.39 8.17
N THR A 34 -28.38 19.13 7.10
CA THR A 34 -28.77 20.54 6.96
C THR A 34 -29.59 20.90 5.71
N ALA A 35 -29.88 19.90 4.85
CA ALA A 35 -30.75 20.16 3.70
C ALA A 35 -32.20 20.41 4.16
N GLN A 36 -32.56 21.66 4.33
CA GLN A 36 -33.97 22.09 4.22
C GLN A 36 -34.39 21.85 2.77
N VAL A 37 -35.09 20.72 2.56
CA VAL A 37 -35.64 20.37 1.25
C VAL A 37 -36.76 21.34 0.95
N GLY A 38 -36.63 22.14 -0.13
CA GLY A 38 -37.72 22.85 -0.76
C GLY A 38 -38.85 21.86 -1.11
N ARG A 39 -40.08 22.40 -1.13
CA ARG A 39 -41.33 21.67 -1.35
C ARG A 39 -41.50 21.14 -2.78
N ASP A 40 -40.67 20.25 -3.23
CA ASP A 40 -40.96 19.49 -4.44
C ASP A 40 -41.21 18.04 -4.06
N VAL A 41 -42.45 17.77 -3.70
CA VAL A 41 -42.97 16.43 -3.49
C VAL A 41 -43.20 15.80 -4.86
N LEU A 42 -42.27 15.06 -5.36
CA LEU A 42 -42.52 14.09 -6.43
C LEU A 42 -43.35 12.96 -5.81
N LEU A 43 -44.66 13.06 -5.90
CA LEU A 43 -45.60 11.99 -5.53
C LEU A 43 -45.54 10.88 -6.58
N LEU A 44 -44.45 10.11 -6.60
CA LEU A 44 -44.41 8.82 -7.24
C LEU A 44 -45.02 7.80 -6.25
N GLY A 45 -46.35 7.62 -6.42
CA GLY A 45 -47.11 6.63 -5.67
C GLY A 45 -47.04 6.87 -4.17
N ALA A 46 -48.00 7.64 -3.65
CA ALA A 46 -48.26 7.60 -2.22
C ALA A 46 -48.54 6.16 -1.85
N ALA A 47 -47.50 5.47 -1.35
CA ALA A 47 -47.71 4.22 -0.62
C ALA A 47 -48.58 4.63 0.57
N THR A 48 -49.89 4.42 0.46
CA THR A 48 -50.80 4.58 1.58
C THR A 48 -50.26 3.72 2.74
N ALA A 49 -50.50 4.13 3.96
CA ALA A 49 -50.07 3.38 5.13
C ALA A 49 -50.50 1.88 5.08
N GLU A 50 -51.49 1.57 4.25
CA GLU A 50 -51.98 0.22 3.96
C GLU A 50 -51.02 -0.66 3.17
N GLN A 51 -50.04 -0.06 2.46
CA GLN A 51 -49.06 -0.80 1.64
C GLN A 51 -47.74 -1.12 2.37
N THR A 52 -47.61 -0.80 3.66
CA THR A 52 -46.45 -1.24 4.44
C THR A 52 -46.51 -2.74 4.63
N PRO A 53 -45.53 -3.53 4.20
CA PRO A 53 -45.58 -4.98 4.36
C PRO A 53 -45.68 -5.31 5.84
N GLN A 54 -46.74 -6.02 6.22
CA GLN A 54 -46.88 -6.58 7.56
C GLN A 54 -46.13 -7.90 7.59
N ARG A 55 -45.18 -8.04 8.49
CA ARG A 55 -44.51 -9.29 8.76
C ARG A 55 -44.61 -9.58 10.26
N PRO A 56 -45.47 -10.47 10.69
CA PRO A 56 -45.56 -10.87 12.09
C PRO A 56 -44.29 -11.60 12.50
N CYS A 57 -43.87 -11.40 13.74
CA CYS A 57 -42.80 -12.18 14.33
C CYS A 57 -43.25 -13.64 14.57
N PRO A 58 -42.41 -14.64 14.28
CA PRO A 58 -42.59 -15.99 14.72
C PRO A 58 -42.72 -16.04 16.26
N PRO A 59 -43.62 -16.90 16.81
CA PRO A 59 -43.80 -17.02 18.27
C PRO A 59 -42.52 -17.33 19.03
N GLU A 60 -41.63 -18.14 18.45
CA GLU A 60 -40.33 -18.51 18.99
C GLU A 60 -39.41 -17.28 19.16
N VAL A 61 -39.47 -16.33 18.22
CA VAL A 61 -38.71 -15.09 18.27
C VAL A 61 -39.28 -14.14 19.32
N LEU A 62 -40.61 -14.04 19.41
CA LEU A 62 -41.27 -13.24 20.43
C LEU A 62 -40.96 -13.71 21.85
N ALA A 63 -40.87 -15.02 22.06
CA ALA A 63 -40.51 -15.60 23.35
C ALA A 63 -39.09 -15.21 23.81
N GLN A 64 -38.18 -14.84 22.88
CA GLN A 64 -36.84 -14.39 23.17
C GLN A 64 -36.74 -12.89 23.40
N HIS A 65 -37.81 -12.11 23.13
CA HIS A 65 -37.82 -10.67 23.31
C HIS A 65 -37.98 -10.30 24.78
N GLN A 66 -36.87 -10.00 25.45
CA GLN A 66 -36.81 -9.59 26.86
C GLN A 66 -36.74 -8.08 27.04
N GLN A 67 -36.40 -7.32 26.01
CA GLN A 67 -36.25 -5.87 26.04
C GLN A 67 -37.40 -5.23 25.25
N VAL A 68 -38.08 -4.29 25.89
CA VAL A 68 -39.22 -3.57 25.28
C VAL A 68 -39.04 -2.09 25.53
N LEU A 69 -39.06 -1.30 24.45
CA LEU A 69 -39.09 0.15 24.48
C LEU A 69 -40.51 0.60 24.05
N SER A 70 -41.23 1.22 24.96
CA SER A 70 -42.51 1.87 24.66
C SER A 70 -42.27 3.36 24.45
N ILE A 71 -42.64 3.86 23.27
CA ILE A 71 -42.57 5.27 22.91
C ILE A 71 -43.97 5.86 23.08
N PRO A 72 -44.25 6.61 24.16
CA PRO A 72 -45.57 7.13 24.44
C PRO A 72 -45.96 8.19 23.41
N ALA A 73 -47.25 8.29 23.16
CA ALA A 73 -47.79 9.42 22.41
C ALA A 73 -47.54 10.75 23.15
N PRO A 74 -47.42 11.87 22.44
CA PRO A 74 -47.42 13.21 23.04
C PRO A 74 -48.65 13.42 23.94
N ALA A 75 -48.60 14.37 24.88
CA ALA A 75 -49.69 14.64 25.82
C ALA A 75 -51.03 14.96 25.11
N ALA A 76 -50.98 15.58 23.94
CA ALA A 76 -52.14 15.89 23.09
C ALA A 76 -52.58 14.71 22.20
N GLY A 77 -51.94 13.53 22.32
CA GLY A 77 -52.06 12.44 21.36
C GLY A 77 -51.25 12.66 20.10
N TRP A 78 -51.24 11.65 19.21
CA TRP A 78 -50.58 11.75 17.92
C TRP A 78 -51.24 12.78 17.01
N SER A 79 -50.47 13.47 16.20
CA SER A 79 -50.93 14.51 15.29
C SER A 79 -51.70 14.03 14.06
N GLY A 80 -51.71 12.72 13.80
CA GLY A 80 -52.20 12.16 12.54
C GLY A 80 -51.14 12.18 11.41
N ALA A 81 -50.00 12.81 11.64
CA ALA A 81 -48.92 12.82 10.66
C ALA A 81 -48.14 11.52 10.66
N PRO A 82 -47.63 11.08 9.47
CA PRO A 82 -46.78 9.88 9.38
C PRO A 82 -45.55 10.00 10.27
N GLN A 83 -45.23 8.93 10.98
CA GLN A 83 -44.05 8.77 11.82
C GLN A 83 -43.21 7.60 11.30
N ALA A 84 -41.95 7.82 11.07
CA ALA A 84 -41.00 6.76 10.77
C ALA A 84 -40.25 6.36 12.03
N VAL A 85 -40.26 5.07 12.31
CA VAL A 85 -39.45 4.43 13.34
C VAL A 85 -38.31 3.70 12.64
N ASP A 86 -37.06 3.98 12.97
CA ASP A 86 -35.88 3.32 12.46
C ASP A 86 -35.04 2.79 13.62
N VAL A 87 -34.72 1.50 13.55
CA VAL A 87 -33.94 0.76 14.57
C VAL A 87 -32.66 0.29 13.94
N PHE A 88 -31.52 0.77 14.42
CA PHE A 88 -30.21 0.45 13.88
C PHE A 88 -29.24 0.01 14.99
N GLY A 89 -28.14 -0.64 14.58
CA GLY A 89 -27.21 -1.26 15.52
C GLY A 89 -27.73 -2.59 16.09
N VAL A 90 -28.61 -3.26 15.36
CA VAL A 90 -29.23 -4.51 15.81
C VAL A 90 -28.27 -5.68 15.63
N LEU A 91 -27.67 -6.12 16.73
CA LEU A 91 -26.80 -7.30 16.78
C LEU A 91 -27.49 -8.49 17.51
N THR A 92 -28.80 -8.38 17.78
CA THR A 92 -29.57 -9.27 18.65
C THR A 92 -30.62 -10.12 17.92
N GLY A 93 -30.50 -10.25 16.59
CA GLY A 93 -31.47 -11.03 15.81
C GLY A 93 -32.60 -10.15 15.23
N GLU A 94 -33.82 -10.63 15.27
CA GLU A 94 -35.00 -9.91 14.77
C GLU A 94 -35.47 -8.86 15.77
N VAL A 95 -35.99 -7.74 15.23
CA VAL A 95 -36.62 -6.66 15.99
C VAL A 95 -38.06 -6.57 15.57
N ARG A 96 -38.97 -6.47 16.54
CA ARG A 96 -40.38 -6.18 16.31
C ARG A 96 -40.64 -4.69 16.53
N ILE A 97 -41.29 -4.04 15.57
CA ILE A 97 -41.89 -2.70 15.70
C ILE A 97 -43.38 -2.86 15.53
N SER A 98 -44.19 -2.33 16.47
CA SER A 98 -45.66 -2.46 16.43
C SER A 98 -46.35 -1.17 16.89
N HIS A 99 -47.50 -0.88 16.30
CA HIS A 99 -48.41 0.18 16.69
C HIS A 99 -49.83 -0.22 16.25
N GLY A 100 -50.74 -0.37 17.19
CA GLY A 100 -52.05 -0.95 16.94
C GLY A 100 -51.96 -2.37 16.38
N ASP A 101 -52.75 -2.64 15.37
CA ASP A 101 -52.77 -3.90 14.65
C ASP A 101 -51.59 -4.09 13.67
N ARG A 102 -50.74 -3.07 13.52
CA ARG A 102 -49.63 -3.08 12.58
C ARG A 102 -48.36 -3.49 13.25
N GLN A 103 -47.65 -4.41 12.62
CA GLN A 103 -46.34 -4.83 13.08
C GLN A 103 -45.41 -5.25 11.94
N ILE A 104 -44.13 -5.03 12.15
CA ILE A 104 -43.06 -5.57 11.31
C ILE A 104 -42.03 -6.27 12.19
N CYS A 105 -41.63 -7.48 11.77
CA CYS A 105 -40.49 -8.18 12.34
C CYS A 105 -39.38 -8.23 11.32
N GLY A 106 -38.23 -7.60 11.60
CA GLY A 106 -37.16 -7.48 10.67
C GLY A 106 -35.81 -7.78 11.27
N ASN A 107 -34.89 -8.23 10.42
CA ASN A 107 -33.51 -8.52 10.78
C ASN A 107 -32.56 -7.63 9.97
N MET A 108 -31.60 -6.98 10.63
CA MET A 108 -30.63 -6.12 9.97
C MET A 108 -29.72 -6.88 8.98
N HIS A 109 -29.58 -8.19 9.16
CA HIS A 109 -28.76 -9.07 8.33
C HIS A 109 -29.56 -9.86 7.27
N ASP A 110 -30.83 -9.48 7.04
CA ASP A 110 -31.66 -10.04 5.98
C ASP A 110 -32.57 -8.95 5.39
N ALA A 111 -32.15 -8.41 4.25
CA ALA A 111 -32.86 -7.32 3.57
C ALA A 111 -34.30 -7.72 3.15
N ARG A 112 -34.59 -9.01 2.94
CA ARG A 112 -35.92 -9.51 2.57
C ARG A 112 -36.95 -9.34 3.70
N THR A 113 -36.49 -9.16 4.93
CA THR A 113 -37.32 -8.96 6.12
C THR A 113 -37.60 -7.50 6.44
N ARG A 114 -36.98 -6.59 5.70
CA ARG A 114 -37.02 -5.14 5.98
C ARG A 114 -37.93 -4.41 5.01
N ASP A 115 -38.46 -3.29 5.44
CA ASP A 115 -39.09 -2.31 4.54
C ASP A 115 -38.01 -1.68 3.65
N SER A 116 -38.21 -1.71 2.33
CA SER A 116 -37.24 -1.21 1.33
C SER A 116 -36.88 0.28 1.50
N ARG A 117 -37.66 1.01 2.27
CA ARG A 117 -37.42 2.43 2.62
C ARG A 117 -36.34 2.60 3.70
N PHE A 118 -35.98 1.53 4.43
CA PHE A 118 -34.95 1.53 5.46
C PHE A 118 -33.85 0.53 5.07
N ARG A 119 -32.69 1.04 4.69
CA ARG A 119 -31.62 0.25 4.08
C ARG A 119 -30.48 -0.09 5.05
N ALA A 120 -30.24 0.75 6.04
CA ALA A 120 -29.20 0.57 7.04
C ALA A 120 -29.72 -0.02 8.35
N GLY A 121 -31.01 0.15 8.66
CA GLY A 121 -31.69 -0.32 9.85
C GLY A 121 -32.89 -1.24 9.57
N VAL A 122 -33.70 -1.46 10.61
CA VAL A 122 -35.04 -2.05 10.52
C VAL A 122 -36.02 -0.95 10.82
N GLY A 123 -36.89 -0.60 9.89
CA GLY A 123 -37.80 0.53 10.06
C GLY A 123 -39.23 0.23 9.66
N MET A 124 -40.15 1.04 10.17
CA MET A 124 -41.57 1.04 9.86
C MET A 124 -42.09 2.48 9.81
N VAL A 125 -42.96 2.77 8.86
CA VAL A 125 -43.74 4.02 8.86
C VAL A 125 -45.12 3.72 9.41
N VAL A 126 -45.49 4.42 10.48
CA VAL A 126 -46.80 4.36 11.10
C VAL A 126 -47.54 5.69 10.87
N VAL A 127 -48.84 5.60 10.70
CA VAL A 127 -49.71 6.80 10.60
C VAL A 127 -50.75 6.67 11.71
N PRO A 128 -50.43 7.15 12.93
CA PRO A 128 -51.40 7.12 14.03
C PRO A 128 -52.59 8.03 13.70
N LYS A 129 -53.77 7.69 14.24
CA LYS A 129 -54.92 8.61 14.12
C LYS A 129 -54.71 9.88 14.97
N ALA A 130 -55.24 11.00 14.52
CA ALA A 130 -55.17 12.24 15.30
C ALA A 130 -55.84 12.05 16.65
N GLY A 131 -55.14 12.45 17.73
CA GLY A 131 -55.60 12.25 19.11
C GLY A 131 -55.41 10.85 19.70
N GLU A 132 -54.97 9.86 18.93
CA GLU A 132 -54.66 8.53 19.41
C GLU A 132 -53.53 8.55 20.46
N ARG A 133 -53.68 7.74 21.52
CA ARG A 133 -52.70 7.68 22.63
C ARG A 133 -51.95 6.35 22.70
N GLU A 134 -52.19 5.45 21.76
CA GLU A 134 -51.52 4.17 21.73
C GLU A 134 -50.01 4.37 21.48
N PRO A 135 -49.15 3.72 22.28
CA PRO A 135 -47.69 3.87 22.11
C PRO A 135 -47.17 3.09 20.89
N ILE A 136 -46.05 3.53 20.36
CA ILE A 136 -45.26 2.74 19.44
C ILE A 136 -44.34 1.85 20.27
N VAL A 137 -44.39 0.54 20.03
CA VAL A 137 -43.63 -0.45 20.82
C VAL A 137 -42.55 -1.09 19.95
N VAL A 138 -41.33 -1.07 20.45
CA VAL A 138 -40.18 -1.74 19.83
C VAL A 138 -39.68 -2.78 20.80
N SER A 139 -39.52 -4.04 20.34
CA SER A 139 -38.97 -5.10 21.18
C SER A 139 -37.90 -5.90 20.49
N TRP A 140 -36.92 -6.39 21.26
CA TRP A 140 -35.78 -7.18 20.78
C TRP A 140 -35.27 -8.14 21.88
N SER A 141 -34.43 -9.10 21.47
CA SER A 141 -33.79 -10.04 22.40
C SER A 141 -32.69 -9.33 23.21
N ALA A 142 -32.39 -9.83 24.41
CA ALA A 142 -31.33 -9.26 25.24
C ALA A 142 -29.97 -9.21 24.48
N PRO A 143 -29.29 -8.08 24.46
CA PRO A 143 -28.00 -7.95 23.80
C PRO A 143 -26.92 -8.74 24.56
N VAL A 144 -25.93 -9.26 23.83
CA VAL A 144 -24.77 -9.98 24.41
C VAL A 144 -23.98 -9.08 25.37
N LYS A 145 -23.88 -7.78 25.06
CA LYS A 145 -23.31 -6.76 25.95
C LYS A 145 -24.33 -5.68 26.22
N PRO A 146 -24.37 -5.14 27.46
CA PRO A 146 -25.30 -4.05 27.82
C PRO A 146 -25.18 -2.82 26.91
N ARG A 147 -23.97 -2.56 26.36
CA ARG A 147 -23.70 -1.43 25.44
C ARG A 147 -24.13 -1.68 24.00
N TRP A 148 -24.50 -2.91 23.62
CA TRP A 148 -24.94 -3.25 22.27
C TRP A 148 -26.46 -3.13 22.10
N ILE A 149 -27.04 -2.20 22.82
CA ILE A 149 -28.48 -1.89 22.72
C ILE A 149 -28.75 -1.26 21.35
N PRO A 150 -29.78 -1.70 20.62
CA PRO A 150 -30.23 -1.04 19.40
C PRO A 150 -30.59 0.41 19.65
N THR A 151 -30.28 1.28 18.70
CA THR A 151 -30.69 2.70 18.76
C THR A 151 -31.97 2.87 17.97
N VAL A 152 -32.97 3.47 18.60
CA VAL A 152 -34.29 3.75 18.00
C VAL A 152 -34.38 5.24 17.67
N ARG A 153 -34.78 5.56 16.44
CA ARG A 153 -35.05 6.90 15.98
C ARG A 153 -36.51 7.03 15.56
N LEU A 154 -37.18 8.07 16.05
CA LEU A 154 -38.52 8.44 15.67
C LEU A 154 -38.52 9.84 15.05
N GLY A 155 -39.29 10.03 14.01
CA GLY A 155 -39.43 11.34 13.36
C GLY A 155 -40.25 11.29 12.08
N ALA A 156 -40.30 12.41 11.38
CA ALA A 156 -40.93 12.47 10.07
C ALA A 156 -40.22 11.52 9.09
N PRO A 157 -40.95 10.86 8.17
CA PRO A 157 -40.37 9.80 7.30
C PRO A 157 -39.18 10.30 6.47
N SER A 158 -39.28 11.45 5.81
CA SER A 158 -38.26 11.95 4.89
C SER A 158 -36.88 12.14 5.57
N PRO A 159 -36.73 12.89 6.67
CA PRO A 159 -35.43 13.05 7.33
C PRO A 159 -34.86 11.75 7.88
N VAL A 160 -35.72 10.84 8.37
CA VAL A 160 -35.29 9.55 8.91
C VAL A 160 -34.72 8.67 7.79
N GLN A 161 -35.40 8.59 6.65
CA GLN A 161 -34.97 7.79 5.50
C GLN A 161 -33.73 8.37 4.81
N GLN A 162 -33.60 9.70 4.72
CA GLN A 162 -32.39 10.33 4.22
C GLN A 162 -31.17 10.01 5.10
N ASN A 163 -31.35 10.05 6.43
CA ASN A 163 -30.28 9.69 7.36
C ASN A 163 -29.89 8.21 7.22
N ASP A 164 -30.85 7.31 7.10
CA ASP A 164 -30.61 5.88 6.87
C ASP A 164 -29.81 5.66 5.57
N THR A 165 -30.20 6.33 4.50
CA THR A 165 -29.48 6.27 3.22
C THR A 165 -28.04 6.81 3.34
N ALA A 166 -27.83 7.92 4.03
CA ALA A 166 -26.49 8.48 4.27
C ALA A 166 -25.60 7.49 5.04
N ARG A 167 -26.16 6.82 6.06
CA ARG A 167 -25.44 5.76 6.81
C ARG A 167 -25.03 4.61 5.90
N LEU A 168 -25.94 4.12 5.04
CA LEU A 168 -25.64 3.06 4.08
C LEU A 168 -24.48 3.47 3.16
N LEU A 169 -24.48 4.69 2.64
CA LEU A 169 -23.41 5.20 1.77
C LEU A 169 -22.05 5.22 2.48
N VAL A 170 -22.00 5.69 3.73
CA VAL A 170 -20.77 5.68 4.52
C VAL A 170 -20.26 4.25 4.74
N ARG A 171 -21.16 3.33 5.12
CA ARG A 171 -20.81 1.90 5.34
C ARG A 171 -20.29 1.25 4.06
N ALA A 172 -20.95 1.47 2.93
CA ALA A 172 -20.53 0.95 1.63
C ALA A 172 -19.19 1.54 1.18
N ALA A 173 -18.96 2.84 1.37
CA ALA A 173 -17.70 3.51 1.06
C ALA A 173 -16.54 2.93 1.86
N CYS A 174 -16.71 2.68 3.15
CA CYS A 174 -15.68 2.06 4.00
C CYS A 174 -15.27 0.67 3.49
N ILE A 175 -16.24 -0.15 3.09
CA ILE A 175 -15.96 -1.49 2.51
C ILE A 175 -15.26 -1.35 1.16
N ALA A 176 -15.73 -0.45 0.28
CA ALA A 176 -15.12 -0.23 -1.03
C ALA A 176 -13.65 0.20 -0.92
N VAL A 177 -13.33 1.10 0.02
CA VAL A 177 -11.94 1.51 0.31
C VAL A 177 -11.12 0.33 0.80
N ALA A 178 -11.62 -0.51 1.70
CA ALA A 178 -10.90 -1.68 2.19
C ALA A 178 -10.61 -2.69 1.07
N ILE A 179 -11.56 -2.91 0.14
CA ILE A 179 -11.37 -3.76 -1.04
C ILE A 179 -10.32 -3.15 -1.98
N ALA A 180 -10.39 -1.85 -2.26
CA ALA A 180 -9.43 -1.17 -3.12
C ALA A 180 -7.99 -1.26 -2.55
N LEU A 181 -7.85 -1.12 -1.23
CA LEU A 181 -6.57 -1.29 -0.54
C LEU A 181 -6.05 -2.73 -0.62
N ALA A 182 -6.93 -3.74 -0.51
CA ALA A 182 -6.56 -5.15 -0.69
C ALA A 182 -6.05 -5.43 -2.11
N LEU A 183 -6.74 -4.93 -3.14
CA LEU A 183 -6.34 -5.07 -4.54
C LEU A 183 -5.01 -4.36 -4.81
N SER A 184 -4.84 -3.13 -4.31
CA SER A 184 -3.57 -2.38 -4.42
C SER A 184 -2.41 -3.14 -3.77
N ALA A 185 -2.64 -3.74 -2.60
CA ALA A 185 -1.63 -4.55 -1.92
C ALA A 185 -1.30 -5.85 -2.69
N LEU A 186 -2.30 -6.50 -3.29
CA LEU A 186 -2.08 -7.67 -4.12
C LEU A 186 -1.18 -7.35 -5.33
N MET A 187 -1.41 -6.21 -5.99
CA MET A 187 -0.52 -5.71 -7.04
C MET A 187 0.89 -5.40 -6.52
N GLY A 188 0.98 -4.83 -5.32
CA GLY A 188 2.26 -4.64 -4.62
C GLY A 188 3.02 -5.94 -4.38
N TYR A 189 2.32 -7.02 -4.02
CA TYR A 189 2.90 -8.35 -3.86
C TYR A 189 3.45 -8.92 -5.17
N VAL A 190 2.67 -8.83 -6.25
CA VAL A 190 3.12 -9.32 -7.57
C VAL A 190 4.42 -8.63 -8.00
N THR A 191 4.54 -7.32 -7.72
CA THR A 191 5.70 -6.52 -8.11
C THR A 191 6.92 -6.74 -7.21
N ALA A 192 6.71 -6.78 -5.88
CA ALA A 192 7.79 -6.81 -4.89
C ALA A 192 8.12 -8.19 -4.36
N ARG A 193 7.23 -9.19 -4.49
CA ARG A 193 7.34 -10.55 -3.92
C ARG A 193 7.56 -10.55 -2.40
N ASP A 194 7.19 -9.47 -1.68
CA ASP A 194 7.31 -9.37 -0.22
C ASP A 194 6.04 -9.90 0.45
N ARG A 195 6.18 -10.92 1.30
CA ARG A 195 5.09 -11.57 2.05
C ARG A 195 4.30 -10.60 2.95
N THR A 196 4.87 -9.43 3.28
CA THR A 196 4.18 -8.40 4.07
C THR A 196 2.92 -7.89 3.37
N PHE A 197 2.89 -7.87 2.03
CA PHE A 197 1.70 -7.50 1.27
C PHE A 197 0.57 -8.53 1.40
N ILE A 198 0.89 -9.83 1.39
CA ILE A 198 -0.12 -10.89 1.59
C ILE A 198 -0.74 -10.76 2.98
N TYR A 199 0.09 -10.48 4.00
CA TYR A 199 -0.39 -10.25 5.34
C TYR A 199 -1.34 -9.04 5.42
N TYR A 200 -1.02 -7.97 4.68
CA TYR A 200 -1.88 -6.80 4.60
C TYR A 200 -3.20 -7.08 3.82
N VAL A 201 -3.16 -7.89 2.77
CA VAL A 201 -4.38 -8.36 2.06
C VAL A 201 -5.28 -9.13 3.03
N ALA A 202 -4.71 -10.04 3.81
CA ALA A 202 -5.47 -10.83 4.78
C ALA A 202 -6.20 -9.94 5.81
N ILE A 203 -5.51 -8.90 6.33
CA ILE A 203 -6.14 -7.97 7.27
C ILE A 203 -7.27 -7.17 6.60
N CYS A 204 -7.08 -6.69 5.37
CA CYS A 204 -8.13 -5.99 4.62
C CYS A 204 -9.37 -6.88 4.44
N LEU A 205 -9.20 -8.15 4.08
CA LEU A 205 -10.29 -9.09 3.89
C LEU A 205 -11.06 -9.35 5.19
N VAL A 206 -10.34 -9.56 6.31
CA VAL A 206 -10.98 -9.72 7.62
C VAL A 206 -11.76 -8.45 8.00
N PHE A 207 -11.20 -7.26 7.74
CA PHE A 207 -11.90 -6.00 8.01
C PHE A 207 -13.11 -5.78 7.09
N VAL A 208 -13.07 -6.21 5.83
CA VAL A 208 -14.25 -6.19 4.92
C VAL A 208 -15.37 -7.02 5.52
N LEU A 209 -15.10 -8.25 5.96
CA LEU A 209 -16.09 -9.13 6.59
C LEU A 209 -16.61 -8.52 7.91
N TRP A 210 -15.71 -8.02 8.74
CA TRP A 210 -16.07 -7.39 10.01
C TRP A 210 -16.97 -6.16 9.80
N GLN A 211 -16.63 -5.29 8.85
CA GLN A 211 -17.45 -4.13 8.51
C GLN A 211 -18.79 -4.50 7.91
N ALA A 212 -18.84 -5.55 7.07
CA ALA A 212 -20.09 -6.04 6.48
C ALA A 212 -21.06 -6.57 7.56
N VAL A 213 -20.55 -7.33 8.54
CA VAL A 213 -21.35 -7.82 9.65
C VAL A 213 -21.76 -6.66 10.56
N LEU A 214 -20.82 -5.80 10.99
CA LEU A 214 -21.10 -4.67 11.87
C LEU A 214 -22.13 -3.71 11.27
N GLY A 215 -22.04 -3.44 9.96
CA GLY A 215 -22.89 -2.50 9.25
C GLY A 215 -24.20 -3.09 8.70
N GLY A 216 -24.44 -4.41 8.83
CA GLY A 216 -25.60 -5.08 8.26
C GLY A 216 -25.56 -5.29 6.75
N LEU A 217 -24.45 -4.94 6.09
CA LEU A 217 -24.25 -5.12 4.65
C LEU A 217 -24.08 -6.60 4.27
N SER A 218 -23.81 -7.47 5.23
CA SER A 218 -23.81 -8.94 5.05
C SER A 218 -25.17 -9.50 4.61
N GLY A 219 -26.26 -8.74 4.83
CA GLY A 219 -27.62 -9.10 4.47
C GLY A 219 -28.19 -8.30 3.28
N TYR A 220 -27.38 -7.50 2.58
CA TYR A 220 -27.85 -6.61 1.52
C TYR A 220 -27.09 -6.84 0.20
N PRO A 221 -27.76 -6.85 -1.00
CA PRO A 221 -29.22 -6.77 -1.23
C PRO A 221 -29.93 -8.06 -0.79
N GLU A 222 -29.23 -9.19 -0.76
CA GLU A 222 -29.63 -10.49 -0.25
C GLU A 222 -28.58 -11.00 0.74
N PRO A 223 -28.95 -11.87 1.69
CA PRO A 223 -27.99 -12.43 2.64
C PRO A 223 -26.92 -13.26 1.93
N TRP A 224 -25.70 -12.77 1.87
CA TRP A 224 -24.54 -13.45 1.29
C TRP A 224 -23.62 -14.09 2.34
N LEU A 225 -23.84 -13.78 3.62
CA LEU A 225 -23.21 -14.47 4.75
C LEU A 225 -24.30 -15.09 5.65
N PRO A 226 -24.08 -16.27 6.22
CA PRO A 226 -25.04 -16.95 7.11
C PRO A 226 -25.02 -16.34 8.53
N VAL A 227 -25.24 -15.04 8.63
CA VAL A 227 -25.13 -14.29 9.88
C VAL A 227 -26.40 -14.41 10.71
N HIS A 228 -27.57 -14.12 10.12
CA HIS A 228 -28.91 -14.19 10.74
C HIS A 228 -28.93 -13.83 12.25
N ALA A 229 -29.42 -14.75 13.09
CA ALA A 229 -29.48 -14.55 14.53
C ALA A 229 -28.13 -14.65 15.26
N ARG A 230 -27.04 -15.04 14.57
CA ARG A 230 -25.71 -15.20 15.14
C ARG A 230 -24.75 -14.04 14.83
N ALA A 231 -25.29 -12.84 14.57
CA ALA A 231 -24.48 -11.66 14.24
C ALA A 231 -23.43 -11.34 15.31
N SER A 232 -23.78 -11.46 16.59
CA SER A 232 -22.84 -11.24 17.69
C SER A 232 -21.68 -12.24 17.70
N TRP A 233 -21.90 -13.50 17.37
CA TRP A 233 -20.86 -14.53 17.27
C TRP A 233 -19.89 -14.20 16.13
N TRP A 234 -20.42 -13.89 14.96
CA TRP A 234 -19.62 -13.46 13.82
C TRP A 234 -18.77 -12.23 14.15
N LEU A 235 -19.37 -11.22 14.79
CA LEU A 235 -18.67 -10.00 15.13
C LEU A 235 -17.52 -10.26 16.11
N VAL A 236 -17.73 -11.07 17.15
CA VAL A 236 -16.68 -11.40 18.13
C VAL A 236 -15.57 -12.24 17.50
N ALA A 237 -15.91 -13.25 16.67
CA ALA A 237 -14.92 -14.05 15.97
C ALA A 237 -14.06 -13.20 15.03
N LEU A 238 -14.69 -12.37 14.19
CA LEU A 238 -13.99 -11.49 13.26
C LEU A 238 -13.15 -10.42 13.98
N SER A 239 -13.61 -9.94 15.16
CA SER A 239 -12.83 -9.02 16.00
C SER A 239 -11.56 -9.69 16.54
N ALA A 240 -11.64 -10.97 16.95
CA ALA A 240 -10.47 -11.72 17.38
C ALA A 240 -9.45 -11.90 16.25
N PHE A 241 -9.89 -12.28 15.04
CA PHE A 241 -9.02 -12.40 13.87
C PHE A 241 -8.46 -11.05 13.45
N ALA A 242 -9.28 -9.99 13.44
CA ALA A 242 -8.81 -8.64 13.13
C ALA A 242 -7.72 -8.19 14.11
N LEU A 243 -7.92 -8.41 15.41
CA LEU A 243 -6.96 -8.05 16.44
C LEU A 243 -5.66 -8.86 16.34
N ALA A 244 -5.77 -10.17 16.03
CA ALA A 244 -4.62 -11.04 15.80
C ALA A 244 -3.70 -10.50 14.69
N LEU A 245 -4.29 -10.02 13.59
CA LEU A 245 -3.57 -9.47 12.46
C LEU A 245 -3.13 -8.01 12.70
N LEU A 246 -3.90 -7.24 13.45
CA LEU A 246 -3.68 -5.81 13.65
C LEU A 246 -2.55 -5.51 14.64
N LEU A 247 -2.50 -6.20 15.79
CA LEU A 247 -1.51 -5.92 16.86
C LEU A 247 -0.06 -5.96 16.37
N PRO A 248 0.40 -6.95 15.57
CA PRO A 248 1.75 -6.94 15.02
C PRO A 248 2.04 -5.78 14.08
N ILE A 249 1.03 -5.31 13.32
CA ILE A 249 1.19 -4.13 12.45
C ILE A 249 1.33 -2.87 13.30
N LEU A 250 0.45 -2.65 14.28
CA LEU A 250 0.52 -1.51 15.17
C LEU A 250 1.86 -1.45 15.91
N TRP A 251 2.33 -2.58 16.42
CA TRP A 251 3.63 -2.67 17.05
C TRP A 251 4.78 -2.21 16.14
N ARG A 252 4.75 -2.67 14.88
CA ARG A 252 5.77 -2.29 13.89
C ARG A 252 5.67 -0.82 13.48
N LEU A 253 4.46 -0.30 13.29
CA LEU A 253 4.21 1.09 12.92
C LEU A 253 4.70 2.06 13.99
N ASN A 254 4.53 1.71 15.27
CA ASN A 254 4.96 2.53 16.39
C ASN A 254 6.45 2.34 16.79
N GLY A 255 7.22 1.57 16.00
CA GLY A 255 8.66 1.40 16.22
C GLY A 255 9.03 0.28 17.20
N GLY A 256 8.05 -0.45 17.74
CA GLY A 256 8.28 -1.50 18.74
C GLY A 256 9.20 -2.63 18.26
N ALA A 257 9.10 -3.01 16.98
CA ALA A 257 9.97 -4.02 16.39
C ALA A 257 11.45 -3.59 16.30
N ARG A 258 11.73 -2.28 16.27
CA ARG A 258 13.11 -1.74 16.25
C ARG A 258 13.67 -1.58 17.65
N LEU A 259 12.82 -1.16 18.62
CA LEU A 259 13.22 -0.98 20.00
C LEU A 259 13.45 -2.32 20.70
N TRP A 260 12.63 -3.34 20.36
CA TRP A 260 12.69 -4.68 20.96
C TRP A 260 12.63 -5.78 19.87
N PRO A 261 13.75 -6.11 19.22
CA PRO A 261 13.78 -7.14 18.16
C PRO A 261 13.32 -8.52 18.63
N GLY A 262 13.53 -8.85 19.91
CA GLY A 262 13.13 -10.13 20.52
C GLY A 262 11.61 -10.29 20.74
N SER A 263 10.80 -9.23 20.57
CA SER A 263 9.35 -9.28 20.77
C SER A 263 8.59 -10.18 19.77
N TYR A 264 9.24 -10.61 18.69
CA TYR A 264 8.64 -11.41 17.63
C TYR A 264 8.02 -12.73 18.12
N THR A 265 8.70 -13.43 19.04
CA THR A 265 8.19 -14.70 19.60
C THR A 265 6.92 -14.48 20.39
N GLY A 266 6.89 -13.46 21.26
CA GLY A 266 5.69 -13.10 22.04
C GLY A 266 4.51 -12.71 21.14
N GLN A 267 4.75 -11.93 20.08
CA GLN A 267 3.71 -11.57 19.11
C GLN A 267 3.10 -12.81 18.42
N ARG A 268 3.90 -13.81 18.09
CA ARG A 268 3.40 -15.07 17.50
C ARG A 268 2.47 -15.82 18.45
N TRP A 269 2.79 -15.89 19.75
CA TRP A 269 1.92 -16.52 20.72
C TRP A 269 0.60 -15.77 20.88
N VAL A 270 0.63 -14.43 20.94
CA VAL A 270 -0.58 -13.60 20.98
C VAL A 270 -1.43 -13.82 19.72
N LEU A 271 -0.80 -13.82 18.53
CA LEU A 271 -1.50 -14.06 17.26
C LEU A 271 -2.21 -15.42 17.28
N TRP A 272 -1.50 -16.51 17.58
CA TRP A 272 -2.10 -17.85 17.58
C TRP A 272 -3.15 -18.01 18.68
N GLY A 273 -2.94 -17.41 19.85
CA GLY A 273 -3.93 -17.40 20.93
C GLY A 273 -5.24 -16.72 20.49
N LEU A 274 -5.16 -15.58 19.81
CA LEU A 274 -6.33 -14.87 19.29
C LEU A 274 -7.00 -15.61 18.12
N VAL A 275 -6.23 -16.24 17.24
CA VAL A 275 -6.78 -17.08 16.17
C VAL A 275 -7.54 -18.27 16.75
N LEU A 276 -6.96 -18.94 17.74
CA LEU A 276 -7.63 -20.04 18.43
C LEU A 276 -8.90 -19.57 19.17
N ALA A 277 -8.81 -18.44 19.88
CA ALA A 277 -9.94 -17.83 20.56
C ALA A 277 -11.09 -17.53 19.58
N GLY A 278 -10.79 -16.90 18.42
CA GLY A 278 -11.77 -16.64 17.37
C GLY A 278 -12.41 -17.91 16.80
N ALA A 279 -11.59 -18.96 16.60
CA ALA A 279 -12.07 -20.25 16.12
C ALA A 279 -13.01 -20.95 17.12
N CYS A 280 -12.82 -20.74 18.42
CA CYS A 280 -13.66 -21.35 19.46
C CYS A 280 -15.01 -20.62 19.67
N VAL A 281 -15.19 -19.42 19.14
CA VAL A 281 -16.41 -18.61 19.32
C VAL A 281 -17.71 -19.36 18.95
N PRO A 282 -17.80 -20.13 17.83
CA PRO A 282 -19.03 -20.80 17.45
C PRO A 282 -19.62 -21.76 18.50
N TRP A 283 -18.78 -22.30 19.38
CA TRP A 283 -19.17 -23.24 20.43
C TRP A 283 -19.45 -22.57 21.78
N MET A 284 -19.32 -21.20 21.86
CA MET A 284 -19.55 -20.48 23.10
C MET A 284 -21.02 -20.17 23.31
N GLY A 285 -21.52 -20.36 24.54
CA GLY A 285 -22.80 -19.81 24.98
C GLY A 285 -22.73 -18.30 25.18
N VAL A 286 -23.88 -17.64 25.35
CA VAL A 286 -24.02 -16.18 25.45
C VAL A 286 -23.13 -15.57 26.53
N GLY A 287 -23.03 -16.19 27.72
CA GLY A 287 -22.17 -15.69 28.81
C GLY A 287 -20.67 -15.79 28.49
N GLY A 288 -20.26 -16.86 27.77
CA GLY A 288 -18.89 -16.99 27.27
C GLY A 288 -18.55 -15.93 26.21
N LEU A 289 -19.50 -15.71 25.29
CA LEU A 289 -19.37 -14.71 24.23
C LEU A 289 -19.23 -13.28 24.80
N ALA A 290 -20.01 -12.93 25.82
CA ALA A 290 -19.93 -11.62 26.48
C ALA A 290 -18.56 -11.38 27.13
N ARG A 291 -18.04 -12.42 27.85
CA ARG A 291 -16.69 -12.36 28.46
C ARG A 291 -15.59 -12.24 27.40
N MET A 292 -15.68 -13.02 26.33
CA MET A 292 -14.72 -12.95 25.22
C MET A 292 -14.72 -11.56 24.56
N ALA A 293 -15.89 -11.01 24.28
CA ALA A 293 -16.02 -9.69 23.70
C ALA A 293 -15.45 -8.59 24.61
N ALA A 294 -15.66 -8.70 25.95
CA ALA A 294 -15.06 -7.79 26.93
C ALA A 294 -13.51 -7.91 26.99
N ALA A 295 -12.99 -9.15 26.94
CA ALA A 295 -11.57 -9.42 26.94
C ALA A 295 -10.89 -8.85 25.67
N LEU A 296 -11.50 -8.99 24.50
CA LEU A 296 -10.98 -8.43 23.23
C LEU A 296 -10.97 -6.90 23.25
N GLU A 297 -12.01 -6.25 23.79
CA GLU A 297 -12.01 -4.79 24.00
C GLU A 297 -10.89 -4.33 24.92
N LEU A 298 -10.74 -4.97 26.07
CA LEU A 298 -9.68 -4.67 27.01
C LEU A 298 -8.30 -4.84 26.37
N LEU A 299 -8.08 -5.94 25.66
CA LEU A 299 -6.83 -6.22 24.96
C LEU A 299 -6.53 -5.17 23.87
N PHE A 300 -7.55 -4.74 23.15
CA PHE A 300 -7.41 -3.67 22.15
C PHE A 300 -7.00 -2.34 22.81
N VAL A 301 -7.70 -1.93 23.87
CA VAL A 301 -7.39 -0.69 24.60
C VAL A 301 -5.97 -0.74 25.18
N LEU A 302 -5.60 -1.85 25.83
CA LEU A 302 -4.23 -2.04 26.34
C LEU A 302 -3.21 -2.01 25.22
N GLY A 303 -3.50 -2.65 24.09
CA GLY A 303 -2.66 -2.59 22.89
C GLY A 303 -2.46 -1.15 22.38
N CYS A 304 -3.53 -0.34 22.34
CA CYS A 304 -3.45 1.08 21.99
C CYS A 304 -2.61 1.89 22.98
N VAL A 305 -2.76 1.66 24.29
CA VAL A 305 -1.95 2.33 25.32
C VAL A 305 -0.48 1.99 25.17
N VAL A 306 -0.15 0.71 25.01
CA VAL A 306 1.24 0.26 24.81
C VAL A 306 1.81 0.84 23.52
N CYS A 307 1.07 0.81 22.40
CA CYS A 307 1.51 1.39 21.14
C CYS A 307 1.69 2.91 21.24
N LEU A 308 0.85 3.62 22.00
CA LEU A 308 1.03 5.05 22.25
C LEU A 308 2.33 5.31 23.02
N ALA A 309 2.57 4.60 24.11
CA ALA A 309 3.78 4.75 24.92
C ALA A 309 5.05 4.46 24.10
N VAL A 310 5.05 3.37 23.32
CA VAL A 310 6.15 2.98 22.43
C VAL A 310 6.35 4.01 21.32
N GLY A 311 5.27 4.50 20.71
CA GLY A 311 5.33 5.51 19.65
C GLY A 311 5.88 6.85 20.15
N LEU A 312 5.46 7.32 21.34
CA LEU A 312 6.00 8.51 21.97
C LEU A 312 7.49 8.34 22.33
N TRP A 313 7.88 7.19 22.85
CA TRP A 313 9.29 6.88 23.15
C TRP A 313 10.14 6.88 21.86
N ALA A 314 9.64 6.24 20.80
CA ALA A 314 10.32 6.22 19.50
C ALA A 314 10.47 7.63 18.93
N LEU A 315 9.44 8.47 19.07
CA LEU A 315 9.46 9.87 18.62
C LEU A 315 10.52 10.69 19.40
N LEU A 316 10.64 10.50 20.73
CA LEU A 316 11.70 11.12 21.55
C LEU A 316 13.10 10.71 21.08
N LYS A 317 13.26 9.49 20.56
CA LYS A 317 14.51 9.01 19.95
C LYS A 317 14.68 9.45 18.48
N ARG A 318 13.88 10.42 18.02
CA ARG A 318 13.89 10.99 16.65
C ARG A 318 13.58 9.98 15.54
N ASP A 319 12.85 8.91 15.85
CA ASP A 319 12.31 8.01 14.82
C ASP A 319 11.07 8.66 14.19
N GLY A 320 11.25 9.34 13.05
CA GLY A 320 10.16 10.02 12.33
C GLY A 320 9.06 9.09 11.80
N TYR A 321 9.23 7.77 11.92
CA TYR A 321 8.22 6.78 11.50
C TYR A 321 7.16 6.52 12.55
N ALA A 322 7.48 6.71 13.82
CA ALA A 322 6.53 6.58 14.92
C ALA A 322 5.34 7.52 14.79
N LEU A 323 5.53 8.69 14.15
CA LEU A 323 4.45 9.64 13.87
C LEU A 323 3.31 9.01 13.04
N ALA A 324 3.65 8.19 12.03
CA ALA A 324 2.63 7.50 11.24
C ALA A 324 1.81 6.50 12.05
N GLY A 325 2.46 5.80 13.00
CA GLY A 325 1.79 4.89 13.92
C GLY A 325 0.86 5.62 14.91
N LEU A 326 1.31 6.74 15.45
CA LEU A 326 0.49 7.58 16.34
C LEU A 326 -0.73 8.16 15.61
N LEU A 327 -0.53 8.67 14.39
CA LEU A 327 -1.63 9.17 13.56
C LEU A 327 -2.61 8.05 13.16
N ALA A 328 -2.13 6.83 12.97
CA ALA A 328 -3.00 5.68 12.68
C ALA A 328 -3.98 5.38 13.83
N LEU A 329 -3.57 5.61 15.06
CA LEU A 329 -4.37 5.38 16.26
C LEU A 329 -5.25 6.57 16.67
N ALA A 330 -5.04 7.77 16.10
CA ALA A 330 -5.73 8.99 16.53
C ALA A 330 -7.27 8.87 16.54
N PRO A 331 -7.97 8.33 15.50
CA PRO A 331 -9.42 8.19 15.55
C PRO A 331 -9.90 7.22 16.64
N TRP A 332 -9.12 6.17 16.91
CA TRP A 332 -9.44 5.22 17.97
C TRP A 332 -9.34 5.85 19.36
N TRP A 333 -8.35 6.71 19.58
CA TRP A 333 -8.26 7.48 20.83
C TRP A 333 -9.44 8.42 21.01
N ILE A 334 -9.88 9.09 19.93
CA ILE A 334 -11.09 9.93 19.96
C ILE A 334 -12.30 9.09 20.36
N LEU A 335 -12.47 7.87 19.82
CA LEU A 335 -13.58 6.99 20.17
C LEU A 335 -13.50 6.49 21.62
N ILE A 336 -12.32 6.11 22.10
CA ILE A 336 -12.12 5.65 23.49
C ILE A 336 -12.48 6.79 24.47
N ILE A 337 -12.03 8.01 24.18
CA ILE A 337 -12.35 9.18 25.01
C ILE A 337 -13.84 9.52 24.94
N ALA A 338 -14.43 9.51 23.73
CA ALA A 338 -15.86 9.79 23.55
C ALA A 338 -16.76 8.77 24.27
N ASP A 339 -16.36 7.50 24.29
CA ASP A 339 -17.08 6.46 25.04
C ASP A 339 -16.93 6.66 26.57
N ALA A 340 -15.74 7.06 27.04
CA ALA A 340 -15.48 7.32 28.45
C ALA A 340 -16.25 8.54 29.01
N VAL A 341 -16.46 9.59 28.17
CA VAL A 341 -17.26 10.77 28.55
C VAL A 341 -18.73 10.64 28.17
N HIS A 342 -19.18 9.46 27.72
CA HIS A 342 -20.56 9.18 27.32
C HIS A 342 -21.12 10.19 26.29
N ALA A 343 -20.32 10.52 25.28
CA ALA A 343 -20.68 11.50 24.27
C ALA A 343 -21.95 11.09 23.46
N ASN A 344 -22.99 11.91 23.48
CA ASN A 344 -24.29 11.62 22.87
C ASN A 344 -24.20 11.30 21.36
N TRP A 345 -23.30 11.96 20.63
CA TRP A 345 -23.11 11.68 19.20
C TRP A 345 -22.64 10.26 18.93
N LEU A 346 -21.80 9.69 19.84
CA LEU A 346 -21.28 8.34 19.69
C LEU A 346 -22.40 7.29 19.80
N ILE A 347 -23.40 7.53 20.62
CA ILE A 347 -24.56 6.63 20.73
C ILE A 347 -25.26 6.51 19.36
N SER A 348 -25.44 7.65 18.67
CA SER A 348 -26.15 7.69 17.39
C SER A 348 -25.32 7.18 16.19
N TYR A 349 -24.01 7.35 16.19
CA TYR A 349 -23.12 7.08 15.04
C TYR A 349 -22.01 6.07 15.32
N ARG A 350 -22.19 5.21 16.32
CA ARG A 350 -21.15 4.28 16.80
C ARG A 350 -20.63 3.35 15.71
N ILE A 351 -21.52 2.80 14.88
CA ILE A 351 -21.15 1.89 13.79
C ILE A 351 -20.30 2.61 12.76
N GLU A 352 -20.76 3.75 12.29
CA GLU A 352 -20.08 4.55 11.29
C GLU A 352 -18.72 5.06 11.80
N ALA A 353 -18.66 5.48 13.05
CA ALA A 353 -17.43 5.94 13.69
C ALA A 353 -16.39 4.80 13.82
N LEU A 354 -16.81 3.60 14.20
CA LEU A 354 -15.95 2.41 14.24
C LEU A 354 -15.44 2.04 12.83
N GLN A 355 -16.31 2.06 11.83
CA GLN A 355 -15.95 1.74 10.44
C GLN A 355 -14.98 2.76 9.84
N LEU A 356 -15.21 4.05 10.06
CA LEU A 356 -14.32 5.11 9.62
C LEU A 356 -12.95 5.01 10.29
N SER A 357 -12.91 4.73 11.61
CA SER A 357 -11.66 4.56 12.35
C SER A 357 -10.87 3.34 11.87
N ALA A 358 -11.56 2.23 11.58
CA ALA A 358 -10.95 1.02 11.02
C ALA A 358 -10.42 1.27 9.60
N THR A 359 -11.18 1.97 8.76
CA THR A 359 -10.78 2.34 7.40
C THR A 359 -9.56 3.27 7.42
N TRP A 360 -9.55 4.27 8.31
CA TRP A 360 -8.39 5.14 8.53
C TRP A 360 -7.14 4.35 8.89
N LEU A 361 -7.27 3.40 9.81
CA LEU A 361 -6.15 2.55 10.22
C LEU A 361 -5.60 1.73 9.06
N LEU A 362 -6.47 1.15 8.22
CA LEU A 362 -6.05 0.44 7.02
C LEU A 362 -5.32 1.37 6.05
N MET A 363 -5.80 2.59 5.82
CA MET A 363 -5.13 3.58 4.95
C MET A 363 -3.74 3.94 5.47
N MET A 364 -3.60 4.16 6.78
CA MET A 364 -2.30 4.46 7.39
C MET A 364 -1.33 3.29 7.32
N ALA A 365 -1.82 2.06 7.48
CA ALA A 365 -1.01 0.85 7.30
C ALA A 365 -0.56 0.67 5.83
N ALA A 366 -1.43 0.95 4.84
CA ALA A 366 -1.08 0.97 3.43
C ALA A 366 -0.01 2.03 3.12
N TYR A 367 -0.15 3.23 3.67
CA TYR A 367 0.82 4.30 3.53
C TYR A 367 2.20 3.89 4.05
N ALA A 368 2.26 3.31 5.25
CA ALA A 368 3.51 2.82 5.82
C ALA A 368 4.15 1.68 5.00
N LEU A 369 3.32 0.79 4.45
CA LEU A 369 3.76 -0.29 3.57
C LEU A 369 4.37 0.25 2.27
N ASN A 370 3.75 1.27 1.66
CA ASN A 370 4.27 1.93 0.47
C ASN A 370 5.59 2.67 0.73
N LEU A 371 5.73 3.34 1.87
CA LEU A 371 7.00 3.95 2.28
C LEU A 371 8.12 2.92 2.43
N ARG A 372 7.81 1.74 2.99
CA ARG A 372 8.77 0.64 3.09
C ARG A 372 9.20 0.13 1.71
N LEU A 373 8.24 -0.05 0.79
CA LEU A 373 8.53 -0.48 -0.58
C LEU A 373 9.44 0.50 -1.31
N GLY A 374 9.18 1.80 -1.18
CA GLY A 374 10.01 2.84 -1.77
C GLY A 374 11.47 2.75 -1.32
N ARG A 375 11.70 2.48 -0.02
CA ARG A 375 13.07 2.31 0.53
C ARG A 375 13.76 1.06 0.02
N LEU A 376 13.03 -0.08 0.00
CA LEU A 376 13.62 -1.33 -0.50
C LEU A 376 14.04 -1.18 -1.97
N ARG A 377 13.25 -0.45 -2.77
CA ARG A 377 13.62 -0.12 -4.16
C ARG A 377 14.87 0.76 -4.20
N GLN A 378 14.90 1.84 -3.41
CA GLN A 378 16.05 2.74 -3.35
C GLN A 378 17.33 1.98 -2.92
N GLN A 379 17.28 1.18 -1.86
CA GLN A 379 18.41 0.37 -1.41
C GLN A 379 18.88 -0.61 -2.49
N ARG A 380 17.95 -1.25 -3.19
CA ARG A 380 18.28 -2.14 -4.30
C ARG A 380 18.96 -1.40 -5.45
N ASP A 381 18.50 -0.20 -5.77
CA ASP A 381 19.04 0.61 -6.85
C ASP A 381 20.43 1.16 -6.47
N GLU A 382 20.63 1.60 -5.21
CA GLU A 382 21.95 1.97 -4.67
C GLU A 382 22.92 0.77 -4.71
N MET A 383 22.48 -0.42 -4.27
CA MET A 383 23.27 -1.65 -4.36
C MET A 383 23.63 -2.02 -5.80
N ARG A 384 22.68 -1.84 -6.73
CA ARG A 384 22.94 -2.05 -8.16
C ARG A 384 23.96 -1.06 -8.72
N GLN A 385 23.83 0.22 -8.40
CA GLN A 385 24.81 1.24 -8.82
C GLN A 385 26.21 0.91 -8.32
N LEU A 386 26.36 0.54 -7.04
CA LEU A 386 27.63 0.10 -6.48
C LEU A 386 28.19 -1.17 -7.16
N ALA A 387 27.31 -2.06 -7.59
CA ALA A 387 27.69 -3.30 -8.29
C ALA A 387 27.94 -3.09 -9.80
N ASP A 388 27.57 -1.94 -10.40
CA ASP A 388 27.66 -1.66 -11.82
C ASP A 388 28.81 -0.72 -12.18
N THR A 389 29.46 -0.09 -11.19
CA THR A 389 30.61 0.80 -11.38
C THR A 389 31.90 0.18 -10.85
N ASP A 390 33.02 0.54 -11.46
CA ASP A 390 34.36 0.24 -10.96
C ASP A 390 34.70 1.22 -9.82
N ALA A 391 35.14 0.69 -8.68
CA ALA A 391 35.33 1.48 -7.46
C ALA A 391 36.50 2.48 -7.56
N LEU A 392 37.52 2.19 -8.39
CA LEU A 392 38.69 3.03 -8.56
C LEU A 392 38.44 4.17 -9.55
N THR A 393 37.88 3.84 -10.71
CA THR A 393 37.78 4.78 -11.83
C THR A 393 36.43 5.49 -11.94
N GLY A 394 35.39 4.92 -11.28
CA GLY A 394 34.00 5.41 -11.37
C GLY A 394 33.33 5.13 -12.73
N LEU A 395 34.00 4.45 -13.66
CA LEU A 395 33.44 4.00 -14.92
C LEU A 395 32.51 2.79 -14.72
N PRO A 396 31.61 2.52 -15.67
CA PRO A 396 30.93 1.23 -15.76
C PRO A 396 31.95 0.07 -15.68
N ASN A 397 31.68 -0.93 -14.85
CA ASN A 397 32.52 -2.10 -14.76
C ASN A 397 32.20 -3.10 -15.89
N ARG A 398 33.01 -4.16 -16.03
CA ARG A 398 32.85 -5.21 -17.05
C ARG A 398 31.42 -5.71 -17.16
N ARG A 399 30.76 -6.03 -16.01
CA ARG A 399 29.39 -6.56 -16.00
C ARG A 399 28.41 -5.57 -16.62
N HIS A 400 28.44 -4.32 -16.20
CA HIS A 400 27.58 -3.27 -16.73
C HIS A 400 27.90 -2.96 -18.18
N GLY A 401 29.19 -2.92 -18.55
CA GLY A 401 29.67 -2.70 -19.92
C GLY A 401 29.15 -3.73 -20.91
N LEU A 402 29.15 -5.03 -20.54
CA LEU A 402 28.57 -6.08 -21.38
C LEU A 402 27.05 -5.91 -21.57
N HIS A 403 26.32 -5.45 -20.53
CA HIS A 403 24.91 -5.11 -20.67
C HIS A 403 24.67 -3.89 -21.58
N LEU A 404 25.54 -2.85 -21.50
CA LEU A 404 25.49 -1.70 -22.39
C LEU A 404 25.72 -2.14 -23.83
N LEU A 405 26.76 -2.91 -24.10
CA LEU A 405 27.09 -3.44 -25.43
C LEU A 405 25.92 -4.28 -25.99
N ALA A 406 25.32 -5.16 -25.20
CA ALA A 406 24.16 -5.96 -25.62
C ALA A 406 22.97 -5.06 -26.03
N ARG A 407 22.71 -3.96 -25.31
CA ARG A 407 21.65 -3.00 -25.65
C ARG A 407 21.96 -2.24 -26.94
N HIS A 408 23.20 -1.78 -27.14
CA HIS A 408 23.60 -1.13 -28.38
C HIS A 408 23.53 -2.08 -29.56
N LEU A 409 23.92 -3.35 -29.37
CA LEU A 409 23.83 -4.38 -30.40
C LEU A 409 22.39 -4.67 -30.84
N ALA A 410 21.46 -4.77 -29.87
CA ALA A 410 20.04 -4.95 -30.17
C ALA A 410 19.45 -3.74 -30.93
N ARG A 411 19.81 -2.51 -30.55
CA ARG A 411 19.38 -1.28 -31.23
C ARG A 411 19.98 -1.18 -32.64
N ALA A 412 21.27 -1.45 -32.78
CA ALA A 412 21.93 -1.44 -34.09
C ALA A 412 21.28 -2.43 -35.05
N GLY A 413 20.84 -3.61 -34.56
CA GLY A 413 20.10 -4.58 -35.35
C GLY A 413 18.69 -4.09 -35.74
N ALA A 414 17.97 -3.44 -34.83
CA ALA A 414 16.62 -2.93 -35.08
C ALA A 414 16.60 -1.70 -36.01
N ASP A 415 17.51 -0.74 -35.78
CA ASP A 415 17.51 0.57 -36.44
C ASP A 415 18.46 0.60 -37.65
N GLN A 416 19.14 -0.50 -37.97
CA GLN A 416 20.20 -0.60 -38.97
C GLN A 416 21.31 0.48 -38.81
N GLN A 417 21.57 0.90 -37.58
CA GLN A 417 22.59 1.87 -37.26
C GLN A 417 23.95 1.18 -37.10
N PRO A 418 25.06 1.79 -37.57
CA PRO A 418 26.38 1.23 -37.35
C PRO A 418 26.73 1.25 -35.86
N LEU A 419 27.45 0.27 -35.39
CA LEU A 419 28.02 0.19 -34.07
C LEU A 419 29.49 -0.22 -34.19
N ALA A 420 30.37 0.56 -33.59
CA ALA A 420 31.77 0.20 -33.46
C ALA A 420 32.18 0.12 -31.99
N ILE A 421 33.22 -0.65 -31.72
CA ILE A 421 33.83 -0.73 -30.40
C ILE A 421 35.35 -0.56 -30.51
N GLY A 422 35.94 0.06 -29.47
CA GLY A 422 37.37 0.11 -29.28
C GLY A 422 37.75 -0.65 -28.01
N PHE A 423 38.57 -1.68 -28.12
CA PHE A 423 39.16 -2.36 -26.96
C PHE A 423 40.55 -1.78 -26.72
N LEU A 424 40.81 -1.30 -25.51
CA LEU A 424 42.03 -0.56 -25.19
C LEU A 424 42.75 -1.23 -24.01
N ASP A 425 44.07 -1.10 -24.04
CA ASP A 425 44.96 -1.53 -22.96
C ASP A 425 46.08 -0.50 -22.79
N ILE A 426 46.45 -0.22 -21.53
CA ILE A 426 47.54 0.71 -21.21
C ILE A 426 48.87 0.03 -21.45
N ASP A 427 49.67 0.56 -22.33
CA ASP A 427 50.96 0.01 -22.69
C ASP A 427 51.93 -0.02 -21.50
N LEU A 428 52.60 -1.14 -21.28
CA LEU A 428 53.61 -1.33 -20.24
C LEU A 428 53.12 -0.98 -18.83
N PHE A 429 51.84 -1.17 -18.53
CA PHE A 429 51.25 -0.79 -17.24
C PHE A 429 51.93 -1.52 -16.07
N LYS A 430 52.37 -2.78 -16.28
CA LYS A 430 53.15 -3.49 -15.29
C LYS A 430 54.47 -2.77 -14.98
N ASP A 431 55.18 -2.28 -15.99
CA ASP A 431 56.46 -1.57 -15.81
C ASP A 431 56.22 -0.24 -15.06
N ILE A 432 55.08 0.43 -15.29
CA ILE A 432 54.66 1.58 -14.50
C ILE A 432 54.52 1.22 -13.03
N ASN A 433 53.79 0.13 -12.72
CA ASN A 433 53.64 -0.35 -11.34
C ASN A 433 54.95 -0.73 -10.70
N ASP A 434 55.80 -1.47 -11.43
CA ASP A 434 57.08 -1.96 -10.92
C ASP A 434 58.08 -0.82 -10.68
N ARG A 435 58.02 0.26 -11.48
CA ARG A 435 58.95 1.41 -11.38
C ARG A 435 58.46 2.47 -10.40
N PHE A 436 57.18 2.79 -10.37
CA PHE A 436 56.61 3.93 -9.63
C PHE A 436 55.71 3.53 -8.47
N GLY A 437 55.40 2.23 -8.31
CA GLY A 437 54.51 1.70 -7.28
C GLY A 437 53.04 1.65 -7.69
N HIS A 438 52.25 0.79 -7.02
CA HIS A 438 50.83 0.59 -7.31
C HIS A 438 49.96 1.82 -7.10
N GLU A 439 50.31 2.70 -6.15
CA GLU A 439 49.58 3.98 -5.94
C GLU A 439 49.66 4.87 -7.17
N VAL A 440 50.82 4.94 -7.87
CA VAL A 440 50.97 5.64 -9.12
C VAL A 440 50.22 4.97 -10.24
N GLY A 441 50.23 3.61 -10.29
CA GLY A 441 49.39 2.87 -11.22
C GLY A 441 47.90 3.16 -11.07
N ASP A 442 47.42 3.25 -9.86
CA ASP A 442 46.03 3.64 -9.58
C ASP A 442 45.70 5.06 -10.04
N GLN A 443 46.63 6.01 -9.82
CA GLN A 443 46.50 7.40 -10.33
C GLN A 443 46.47 7.43 -11.86
N VAL A 444 47.28 6.63 -12.53
CA VAL A 444 47.28 6.47 -13.99
C VAL A 444 45.95 5.91 -14.48
N LEU A 445 45.40 4.86 -13.86
CA LEU A 445 44.11 4.31 -14.21
C LEU A 445 42.99 5.35 -14.09
N VAL A 446 42.96 6.13 -13.02
CA VAL A 446 41.97 7.20 -12.80
C VAL A 446 42.15 8.31 -13.84
N ALA A 447 43.38 8.68 -14.16
CA ALA A 447 43.69 9.73 -15.14
C ALA A 447 43.30 9.29 -16.56
N VAL A 448 43.62 8.04 -16.95
CA VAL A 448 43.22 7.44 -18.22
C VAL A 448 41.70 7.38 -18.33
N ALA A 449 40.99 6.92 -17.28
CA ALA A 449 39.52 6.90 -17.26
C ALA A 449 38.89 8.30 -17.50
N ARG A 450 39.45 9.35 -16.89
CA ARG A 450 39.03 10.73 -17.13
C ARG A 450 39.33 11.16 -18.55
N GLY A 451 40.53 10.89 -19.03
CA GLY A 451 40.97 11.21 -20.40
C GLY A 451 40.07 10.53 -21.44
N LEU A 452 39.79 9.25 -21.29
CA LEU A 452 38.86 8.51 -22.16
C LEU A 452 37.49 9.18 -22.19
N ARG A 453 36.94 9.50 -21.02
CA ARG A 453 35.62 10.12 -20.91
C ARG A 453 35.53 11.50 -21.53
N SER A 454 36.63 12.29 -21.50
CA SER A 454 36.70 13.60 -22.15
C SER A 454 36.93 13.52 -23.66
N ALA A 455 37.54 12.44 -24.13
CA ALA A 455 37.89 12.23 -25.54
C ALA A 455 36.69 11.70 -26.38
N VAL A 456 35.64 11.14 -25.73
CA VAL A 456 34.47 10.57 -26.40
C VAL A 456 33.25 11.48 -26.27
N ARG A 457 32.20 11.23 -27.08
CA ARG A 457 30.95 11.99 -27.05
C ARG A 457 30.07 11.57 -25.88
N VAL A 458 29.05 12.39 -25.57
CA VAL A 458 28.06 12.09 -24.49
C VAL A 458 27.32 10.79 -24.74
N GLN A 459 27.12 10.41 -26.00
CA GLN A 459 26.42 9.17 -26.40
C GLN A 459 27.31 7.94 -26.48
N ASP A 460 28.63 8.11 -26.38
CA ASP A 460 29.59 7.02 -26.35
C ASP A 460 29.79 6.54 -24.89
N ASP A 461 29.98 5.25 -24.70
CA ASP A 461 30.20 4.69 -23.38
C ASP A 461 31.66 4.27 -23.22
N VAL A 462 32.24 4.55 -22.04
CA VAL A 462 33.56 4.10 -21.63
C VAL A 462 33.42 3.16 -20.44
N ILE A 463 34.03 1.99 -20.53
CA ILE A 463 33.90 0.89 -19.57
C ILE A 463 35.29 0.43 -19.14
N ARG A 464 35.49 0.12 -17.87
CA ARG A 464 36.68 -0.63 -17.42
C ARG A 464 36.41 -2.12 -17.44
N MET A 465 37.16 -2.86 -18.25
CA MET A 465 36.99 -4.30 -18.41
C MET A 465 37.71 -5.09 -17.31
N GLY A 466 38.77 -4.56 -16.74
CA GLY A 466 39.55 -5.15 -15.64
C GLY A 466 41.03 -4.79 -15.77
N GLY A 467 41.77 -4.75 -14.67
CA GLY A 467 43.21 -4.38 -14.69
C GLY A 467 43.41 -3.04 -15.38
N GLU A 468 44.16 -3.05 -16.48
CA GLU A 468 44.51 -1.91 -17.35
C GLU A 468 43.65 -1.84 -18.63
N GLU A 469 42.63 -2.67 -18.77
CA GLU A 469 41.81 -2.81 -19.98
C GLU A 469 40.54 -1.94 -19.92
N PHE A 470 40.26 -1.26 -21.03
CA PHE A 470 39.05 -0.45 -21.22
C PHE A 470 38.34 -0.80 -22.53
N LEU A 471 37.04 -0.53 -22.56
CA LEU A 471 36.21 -0.69 -23.74
C LEU A 471 35.47 0.62 -24.02
N VAL A 472 35.52 1.08 -25.25
CA VAL A 472 34.75 2.24 -25.72
C VAL A 472 33.69 1.76 -26.69
N LEU A 473 32.43 2.13 -26.46
CA LEU A 473 31.30 1.84 -27.34
C LEU A 473 30.99 3.11 -28.15
N LEU A 474 30.90 2.97 -29.47
CA LEU A 474 30.68 4.06 -30.41
C LEU A 474 29.40 3.82 -31.24
N PRO A 475 28.21 4.03 -30.64
CA PRO A 475 26.95 3.86 -31.37
C PRO A 475 26.82 4.91 -32.49
N GLY A 476 26.32 4.47 -33.64
CA GLY A 476 26.14 5.31 -34.83
C GLY A 476 27.43 5.67 -35.54
N ALA A 477 28.58 5.12 -35.14
CA ALA A 477 29.85 5.40 -35.79
C ALA A 477 30.10 4.45 -36.98
N SER A 478 30.29 5.01 -38.17
CA SER A 478 30.84 4.28 -39.32
C SER A 478 32.31 3.93 -39.07
N HIS A 479 32.88 3.01 -39.85
CA HIS A 479 34.28 2.60 -39.71
C HIS A 479 35.27 3.79 -39.69
N GLY A 480 35.19 4.68 -40.66
CA GLY A 480 36.11 5.85 -40.71
C GLY A 480 35.92 6.80 -39.52
N ALA A 481 34.67 7.02 -39.09
CA ALA A 481 34.38 7.86 -37.94
C ALA A 481 34.85 7.23 -36.61
N ALA A 482 34.73 5.90 -36.48
CA ALA A 482 35.23 5.16 -35.33
C ALA A 482 36.77 5.19 -35.25
N LEU A 483 37.44 4.96 -36.38
CA LEU A 483 38.89 5.01 -36.47
C LEU A 483 39.42 6.41 -36.08
N ALA A 484 38.86 7.46 -36.65
CA ALA A 484 39.25 8.84 -36.33
C ALA A 484 39.04 9.18 -34.83
N ARG A 485 37.95 8.70 -34.22
CA ARG A 485 37.71 8.90 -32.78
C ARG A 485 38.71 8.14 -31.91
N LEU A 486 39.00 6.90 -32.23
CA LEU A 486 39.92 6.08 -31.45
C LEU A 486 41.36 6.59 -31.61
N GLU A 487 41.76 7.12 -32.78
CA GLU A 487 43.02 7.81 -32.94
C GLU A 487 43.08 9.10 -32.11
N ASN A 488 42.01 9.90 -32.06
CA ASN A 488 41.96 11.05 -31.17
C ASN A 488 42.06 10.62 -29.69
N VAL A 489 41.38 9.54 -29.28
CA VAL A 489 41.51 8.93 -27.94
C VAL A 489 42.97 8.61 -27.67
N ARG A 490 43.66 7.88 -28.56
CA ARG A 490 45.07 7.52 -28.42
C ARG A 490 45.96 8.74 -28.21
N LEU A 491 45.82 9.74 -29.06
CA LEU A 491 46.62 10.99 -28.97
C LEU A 491 46.39 11.73 -27.66
N GLN A 492 45.17 11.74 -27.13
CA GLN A 492 44.86 12.36 -25.85
C GLN A 492 45.45 11.59 -24.65
N MET A 493 45.68 10.28 -24.76
CA MET A 493 46.27 9.51 -23.68
C MET A 493 47.71 9.92 -23.39
N ALA A 494 48.48 10.39 -24.38
CA ALA A 494 49.82 10.93 -24.15
C ALA A 494 49.80 12.17 -23.25
N ALA A 495 48.68 12.93 -23.23
CA ALA A 495 48.53 14.11 -22.39
C ALA A 495 48.08 13.82 -20.95
N VAL A 496 47.83 12.53 -20.61
CA VAL A 496 47.36 12.14 -19.28
C VAL A 496 48.45 12.11 -18.22
N ALA A 497 49.70 11.82 -18.61
CA ALA A 497 50.83 11.70 -17.68
C ALA A 497 51.36 13.07 -17.14
N PRO A 498 51.50 14.14 -17.92
CA PRO A 498 52.06 15.42 -17.43
C PRO A 498 51.31 16.01 -16.23
N PRO A 499 49.97 16.02 -16.15
CA PRO A 499 49.22 16.55 -14.99
C PRO A 499 49.48 15.79 -13.68
N LEU A 500 50.01 14.58 -13.72
CA LEU A 500 50.34 13.80 -12.53
C LEU A 500 51.65 14.26 -11.87
N GLY A 501 52.48 15.07 -12.57
CA GLY A 501 53.70 15.64 -12.02
C GLY A 501 54.83 14.63 -11.73
N ILE A 502 54.76 13.42 -12.30
CA ILE A 502 55.69 12.32 -12.05
C ILE A 502 56.79 12.33 -13.13
N ALA A 503 58.00 12.59 -12.73
CA ALA A 503 59.14 12.66 -13.66
C ALA A 503 59.39 11.31 -14.35
N GLY A 504 59.45 11.33 -15.67
CA GLY A 504 59.76 10.15 -16.49
C GLY A 504 58.56 9.20 -16.67
N LEU A 505 57.34 9.57 -16.25
CA LEU A 505 56.12 8.82 -16.55
C LEU A 505 55.65 9.19 -17.96
N SER A 506 55.38 8.18 -18.78
CA SER A 506 54.65 8.31 -20.04
C SER A 506 53.56 7.26 -20.08
N VAL A 507 52.42 7.64 -20.67
CA VAL A 507 51.26 6.76 -20.80
C VAL A 507 50.84 6.72 -22.26
N THR A 508 50.83 5.53 -22.85
CA THR A 508 50.31 5.28 -24.19
C THR A 508 49.32 4.12 -24.12
N VAL A 509 48.51 3.95 -25.15
CA VAL A 509 47.50 2.92 -25.22
C VAL A 509 47.52 2.21 -26.58
N SER A 510 47.38 0.91 -26.55
CA SER A 510 47.13 0.10 -27.74
C SER A 510 45.62 -0.14 -27.89
N ILE A 511 45.06 0.13 -29.07
CA ILE A 511 43.61 0.08 -29.31
C ILE A 511 43.28 -0.87 -30.47
N GLY A 512 42.33 -1.71 -30.27
CA GLY A 512 41.73 -2.53 -31.32
C GLY A 512 40.32 -2.06 -31.68
N LEU A 513 40.10 -1.69 -32.92
CA LEU A 513 38.81 -1.30 -33.48
C LEU A 513 38.08 -2.53 -34.04
N ALA A 514 36.80 -2.71 -33.75
CA ALA A 514 35.92 -3.61 -34.49
C ALA A 514 34.58 -2.91 -34.78
N VAL A 515 34.09 -3.07 -36.01
CA VAL A 515 32.76 -2.59 -36.42
C VAL A 515 31.81 -3.77 -36.50
N LEU A 516 30.58 -3.59 -36.02
CA LEU A 516 29.54 -4.61 -36.08
C LEU A 516 29.24 -5.04 -37.52
N ARG A 517 29.28 -6.33 -37.78
CA ARG A 517 28.82 -6.95 -39.05
C ARG A 517 27.41 -7.50 -38.84
N PRO A 518 26.36 -6.79 -39.31
CA PRO A 518 24.99 -7.23 -39.07
C PRO A 518 24.75 -8.66 -39.58
N GLY A 519 24.12 -9.51 -38.73
CA GLY A 519 23.83 -10.91 -39.08
C GLY A 519 25.02 -11.87 -39.03
N ARG A 520 26.25 -11.41 -38.76
CA ARG A 520 27.45 -12.24 -38.65
C ARG A 520 28.11 -12.21 -37.26
N ASP A 521 28.00 -11.08 -36.55
CA ASP A 521 28.59 -10.92 -35.22
C ASP A 521 27.54 -11.09 -34.14
N ASP A 522 27.87 -11.91 -33.15
CA ASP A 522 27.30 -11.85 -31.82
C ASP A 522 28.18 -10.96 -30.92
N LEU A 523 27.75 -10.74 -29.68
CA LEU A 523 28.46 -9.96 -28.67
C LEU A 523 29.91 -10.46 -28.47
N ALA A 524 30.07 -11.77 -28.39
CA ALA A 524 31.38 -12.39 -28.14
C ALA A 524 32.29 -12.28 -29.37
N GLY A 525 31.74 -12.42 -30.57
CA GLY A 525 32.49 -12.29 -31.82
C GLY A 525 33.02 -10.87 -32.05
N LEU A 526 32.15 -9.85 -31.77
CA LEU A 526 32.56 -8.45 -31.88
C LEU A 526 33.70 -8.10 -30.90
N LEU A 527 33.56 -8.52 -29.63
CA LEU A 527 34.61 -8.31 -28.62
C LEU A 527 35.91 -9.02 -28.97
N ARG A 528 35.86 -10.28 -29.41
CA ARG A 528 37.07 -11.01 -29.81
C ARG A 528 37.81 -10.33 -30.95
N ARG A 529 37.11 -9.79 -31.96
CA ARG A 529 37.75 -9.08 -33.06
C ARG A 529 38.47 -7.81 -32.59
N ALA A 530 37.84 -7.05 -31.68
CA ALA A 530 38.43 -5.87 -31.11
C ALA A 530 39.67 -6.24 -30.25
N ASP A 531 39.59 -7.26 -29.42
CA ASP A 531 40.67 -7.74 -28.57
C ASP A 531 41.89 -8.24 -29.42
N HIS A 532 41.61 -9.05 -30.44
CA HIS A 532 42.68 -9.49 -31.38
C HIS A 532 43.33 -8.30 -32.11
N ALA A 533 42.56 -7.28 -32.47
CA ALA A 533 43.13 -6.10 -33.08
C ALA A 533 44.00 -5.32 -32.08
N MET A 534 43.60 -5.17 -30.83
CA MET A 534 44.38 -4.54 -29.76
C MET A 534 45.68 -5.31 -29.52
N TYR A 535 45.62 -6.65 -29.49
CA TYR A 535 46.85 -7.46 -29.37
C TYR A 535 47.81 -7.27 -30.53
N ARG A 536 47.33 -7.11 -31.77
CA ARG A 536 48.17 -6.72 -32.94
C ARG A 536 48.80 -5.37 -32.75
N ALA A 537 48.06 -4.39 -32.23
CA ALA A 537 48.64 -3.07 -31.93
C ALA A 537 49.82 -3.18 -30.94
N LYS A 538 49.69 -4.00 -29.90
CA LYS A 538 50.77 -4.26 -28.96
C LYS A 538 52.01 -4.90 -29.62
N ARG A 539 51.79 -5.86 -30.53
CA ARG A 539 52.91 -6.54 -31.26
C ARG A 539 53.56 -5.63 -32.31
N ALA A 540 52.82 -4.75 -32.93
CA ALA A 540 53.33 -3.85 -34.00
C ALA A 540 54.07 -2.62 -33.50
N GLY A 541 54.36 -2.52 -32.19
CA GLY A 541 55.16 -1.45 -31.62
C GLY A 541 54.40 -0.60 -30.58
N ARG A 542 53.18 -0.96 -30.23
CA ARG A 542 52.30 -0.24 -29.26
C ARG A 542 51.88 1.15 -29.77
N ASP A 543 51.21 1.93 -28.90
CA ASP A 543 50.76 3.33 -29.16
C ASP A 543 50.16 3.51 -30.56
N GLN A 544 49.19 2.67 -30.91
CA GLN A 544 48.51 2.69 -32.21
C GLN A 544 47.11 2.09 -32.17
N VAL A 545 46.32 2.39 -33.19
CA VAL A 545 45.01 1.77 -33.42
C VAL A 545 45.14 0.73 -34.54
N CYS A 546 44.77 -0.51 -34.25
CA CYS A 546 44.68 -1.59 -35.25
C CYS A 546 43.22 -1.91 -35.59
N ASP A 547 42.95 -2.21 -36.86
CA ASP A 547 41.64 -2.51 -37.35
C ASP A 547 41.34 -4.03 -37.33
N GLY A 548 40.25 -4.45 -36.68
CA GLY A 548 39.76 -5.81 -36.64
C GLY A 548 39.21 -6.36 -37.97
N GLU A 549 39.10 -5.51 -39.01
CA GLU A 549 38.68 -5.93 -40.34
C GLU A 549 39.79 -6.60 -41.17
N GLN A 550 41.04 -6.37 -40.79
CA GLN A 550 42.17 -6.99 -41.46
C GLN A 550 42.19 -8.50 -41.20
N PRO A 551 42.40 -9.32 -42.27
CA PRO A 551 42.42 -10.79 -42.13
C PRO A 551 43.56 -11.20 -41.17
N LEU A 552 43.30 -12.26 -40.36
CA LEU A 552 44.33 -12.89 -39.52
C LEU A 552 45.46 -13.40 -40.39
N VAL A 553 46.70 -12.93 -40.13
CA VAL A 553 47.89 -13.48 -40.74
C VAL A 553 48.06 -14.89 -40.18
N ALA A 554 48.37 -15.90 -41.01
CA ALA A 554 48.38 -17.32 -40.68
C ALA A 554 49.36 -17.77 -39.56
N ASP A 555 50.17 -16.84 -39.04
CA ASP A 555 51.16 -17.12 -37.96
C ASP A 555 50.72 -16.64 -36.57
N ASP A 556 49.45 -16.51 -36.28
CA ASP A 556 48.95 -16.04 -34.97
C ASP A 556 48.80 -17.25 -34.00
N PRO A 557 49.59 -17.33 -32.89
CA PRO A 557 49.60 -18.48 -31.98
C PRO A 557 48.35 -18.62 -31.10
N LEU A 558 47.31 -17.79 -31.35
CA LEU A 558 46.02 -17.85 -30.64
C LEU A 558 44.96 -18.72 -31.37
N ILE A 559 45.35 -19.53 -32.39
CA ILE A 559 44.50 -20.49 -33.07
C ILE A 559 44.71 -21.89 -32.44
N VAL A 560 44.68 -22.02 -31.14
CA VAL A 560 44.60 -23.32 -30.45
C VAL A 560 43.50 -23.26 -29.38
#